data_803012af998296e46799ead6e9f1bea3
#
_entry.id   803012af998296e46799ead6e9f1bea3
#
_cell.length_a   1.000
_cell.length_b   1.000
_cell.length_c   1.000
_cell.angle_alpha   90.00
_cell.angle_beta   90.00
_cell.angle_gamma   90.00
#
_symmetry.space_group_name_H-M   'P 1'
#
loop_
_entity.id
_entity.type
_entity.pdbx_description
1 polymer ?
#
loop_
_entity_poly.entity_id
_entity_poly.type
_entity_poly.pdbx_seq_one_letter_code
_entity_poly.pdbx_strand_id
1 'polypeptide(L)'
;MRFPYFFSLFIIVLITTTFNTSIFAKRAAIVIDYDTDEVLFEVNADTLNYPASLTKMMTVYIIFDYLKKNKLSWNTKMLVSKNAASRPRSKLYVEQGSQITVNDAVRALIIKSANDVATVVAENISKSEREFAKLMTKYAKKIGMKNTTFKNASGLRNRAQLTTARDMATLSHALISNFPEYYKLFSEKKFTWKGKTFKTHNHLMLKYDGADGIKTGYIQASGFQLAFSAVRKNKRLIGIYFGGDSAKQRDRSLRFLMDKEFEELKISSTKKTI
;
A
#
# COMPACT_ATOMS: atom_id res chain seq x y z
N MET A 1 -76.29 -35.94 -2.22
CA MET A 1 -75.13 -35.82 -3.09
C MET A 1 -74.13 -34.86 -2.44
N ARG A 2 -73.03 -35.37 -1.95
CA ARG A 2 -71.95 -34.57 -1.34
C ARG A 2 -70.73 -34.57 -2.29
N PHE A 3 -70.33 -33.41 -2.80
CA PHE A 3 -69.08 -33.22 -3.59
C PHE A 3 -67.88 -33.02 -2.65
N PRO A 4 -66.75 -33.71 -2.86
CA PRO A 4 -65.50 -33.44 -2.11
C PRO A 4 -64.79 -32.33 -2.79
N TYR A 5 -64.39 -31.29 -1.99
CA TYR A 5 -63.47 -30.24 -2.39
C TYR A 5 -62.02 -30.79 -2.36
N PHE A 6 -61.36 -30.87 -3.54
CA PHE A 6 -59.98 -31.11 -3.66
C PHE A 6 -59.25 -29.79 -3.44
N PHE A 7 -58.52 -29.67 -2.32
CA PHE A 7 -57.61 -28.57 -2.08
C PHE A 7 -56.24 -28.94 -2.70
N SER A 8 -55.91 -28.37 -3.87
CA SER A 8 -54.57 -28.49 -4.47
C SER A 8 -53.61 -27.53 -3.77
N LEU A 9 -52.71 -28.10 -2.97
CA LEU A 9 -51.65 -27.36 -2.32
C LEU A 9 -50.53 -27.07 -3.35
N PHE A 10 -50.48 -25.84 -3.86
CA PHE A 10 -49.36 -25.37 -4.71
C PHE A 10 -48.17 -25.06 -3.81
N ILE A 11 -47.15 -25.94 -3.79
CA ILE A 11 -45.88 -25.70 -3.14
C ILE A 11 -45.05 -24.82 -4.10
N ILE A 12 -44.95 -23.51 -3.79
CA ILE A 12 -44.02 -22.61 -4.46
C ILE A 12 -42.60 -22.86 -3.90
N VAL A 13 -41.81 -23.61 -4.65
CA VAL A 13 -40.36 -23.77 -4.36
C VAL A 13 -39.66 -22.48 -4.73
N LEU A 14 -39.33 -21.64 -3.73
CA LEU A 14 -38.54 -20.44 -3.90
C LEU A 14 -37.09 -20.86 -4.09
N ILE A 15 -36.64 -21.01 -5.34
CA ILE A 15 -35.24 -21.25 -5.67
C ILE A 15 -34.48 -19.93 -5.42
N THR A 16 -33.90 -19.78 -4.23
CA THR A 16 -32.96 -18.72 -3.94
C THR A 16 -31.64 -19.04 -4.65
N THR A 17 -31.45 -18.50 -5.86
CA THR A 17 -30.17 -18.49 -6.52
C THR A 17 -29.24 -17.57 -5.72
N THR A 18 -28.42 -18.15 -4.87
CA THR A 18 -27.28 -17.43 -4.26
C THR A 18 -26.29 -17.08 -5.37
N PHE A 19 -26.36 -15.87 -5.87
CA PHE A 19 -25.29 -15.31 -6.69
C PHE A 19 -24.02 -15.28 -5.84
N ASN A 20 -23.18 -16.30 -5.98
CA ASN A 20 -21.78 -16.21 -5.56
C ASN A 20 -21.12 -15.16 -6.44
N THR A 21 -21.22 -13.89 -6.07
CA THR A 21 -20.37 -12.84 -6.63
C THR A 21 -18.95 -13.16 -6.18
N SER A 22 -18.20 -13.81 -7.05
CA SER A 22 -16.75 -13.90 -6.91
C SER A 22 -16.26 -12.46 -6.69
N ILE A 23 -15.73 -12.20 -5.50
CA ILE A 23 -15.10 -10.90 -5.21
C ILE A 23 -13.79 -10.91 -5.99
N PHE A 24 -13.85 -10.64 -7.30
CA PHE A 24 -12.67 -10.36 -8.08
C PHE A 24 -12.05 -9.07 -7.52
N ALA A 25 -10.75 -9.12 -7.26
CA ALA A 25 -9.99 -7.94 -6.91
C ALA A 25 -10.26 -6.84 -7.94
N LYS A 26 -10.77 -5.69 -7.49
CA LYS A 26 -11.11 -4.58 -8.37
C LYS A 26 -9.83 -4.00 -8.96
N ARG A 27 -9.60 -4.24 -10.26
CA ARG A 27 -8.44 -3.67 -10.96
C ARG A 27 -8.58 -2.16 -11.03
N ALA A 28 -7.55 -1.48 -10.56
CA ALA A 28 -7.44 -0.04 -10.62
C ALA A 28 -5.98 0.34 -10.85
N ALA A 29 -5.75 1.38 -11.65
CA ALA A 29 -4.41 1.90 -11.87
C ALA A 29 -4.45 3.41 -12.09
N ILE A 30 -3.33 4.07 -11.79
CA ILE A 30 -3.09 5.47 -12.11
C ILE A 30 -1.59 5.67 -12.34
N VAL A 31 -1.24 6.52 -13.29
CA VAL A 31 0.11 7.06 -13.48
C VAL A 31 0.02 8.57 -13.45
N ILE A 32 0.84 9.22 -12.64
CA ILE A 32 0.93 10.67 -12.55
C ILE A 32 2.35 11.16 -12.85
N ASP A 33 2.46 12.34 -13.44
CA ASP A 33 3.69 13.12 -13.46
C ASP A 33 3.91 13.71 -12.06
N TYR A 34 5.10 13.49 -11.49
CA TYR A 34 5.42 13.96 -10.14
C TYR A 34 5.58 15.47 -10.06
N ASP A 35 6.08 16.11 -11.13
CA ASP A 35 6.39 17.55 -11.11
C ASP A 35 5.15 18.42 -11.29
N THR A 36 4.14 17.92 -12.03
CA THR A 36 2.93 18.66 -12.41
C THR A 36 1.67 18.19 -11.72
N ASP A 37 1.71 17.03 -11.04
CA ASP A 37 0.54 16.29 -10.51
C ASP A 37 -0.48 15.89 -11.60
N GLU A 38 -0.12 16.03 -12.90
CA GLU A 38 -0.97 15.64 -14.01
C GLU A 38 -1.21 14.14 -14.02
N VAL A 39 -2.47 13.73 -14.22
CA VAL A 39 -2.86 12.34 -14.41
C VAL A 39 -2.62 11.98 -15.87
N LEU A 40 -1.60 11.15 -16.13
CA LEU A 40 -1.24 10.71 -17.49
C LEU A 40 -2.07 9.49 -17.92
N PHE A 41 -2.38 8.61 -16.98
CA PHE A 41 -3.21 7.43 -17.19
C PHE A 41 -4.03 7.13 -15.96
N GLU A 42 -5.29 6.73 -16.14
CA GLU A 42 -6.08 6.16 -15.04
C GLU A 42 -7.15 5.17 -15.52
N VAL A 43 -7.43 4.19 -14.70
CA VAL A 43 -8.56 3.29 -14.83
C VAL A 43 -9.06 2.93 -13.43
N ASN A 44 -10.35 3.14 -13.18
CA ASN A 44 -10.97 2.87 -11.88
C ASN A 44 -10.22 3.49 -10.69
N ALA A 45 -9.52 4.62 -10.89
CA ALA A 45 -8.58 5.19 -9.93
C ALA A 45 -9.22 5.52 -8.57
N ASP A 46 -10.51 5.80 -8.54
CA ASP A 46 -11.29 6.15 -7.34
C ASP A 46 -12.08 4.97 -6.75
N THR A 47 -11.94 3.76 -7.33
CA THR A 47 -12.56 2.57 -6.79
C THR A 47 -11.96 2.18 -5.44
N LEU A 48 -12.82 2.01 -4.43
CA LEU A 48 -12.40 1.59 -3.09
C LEU A 48 -11.80 0.18 -3.13
N ASN A 49 -10.58 0.07 -2.63
CA ASN A 49 -9.81 -1.15 -2.51
C ASN A 49 -9.22 -1.30 -1.10
N TYR A 50 -8.88 -2.52 -0.70
CA TYR A 50 -8.09 -2.74 0.51
C TYR A 50 -6.63 -2.42 0.22
N PRO A 51 -5.97 -1.55 1.02
CA PRO A 51 -4.58 -1.14 0.75
C PRO A 51 -3.55 -2.24 0.99
N ALA A 52 -3.89 -3.32 1.69
CA ALA A 52 -2.93 -4.33 2.11
C ALA A 52 -1.65 -3.68 2.68
N SER A 53 -0.46 -4.21 2.35
CA SER A 53 0.80 -3.67 2.86
C SER A 53 1.21 -2.29 2.31
N LEU A 54 0.47 -1.71 1.35
CA LEU A 54 0.66 -0.30 1.00
C LEU A 54 0.33 0.62 2.19
N THR A 55 -0.50 0.18 3.13
CA THR A 55 -0.74 0.83 4.44
C THR A 55 0.55 1.27 5.13
N LYS A 56 1.61 0.44 5.04
CA LYS A 56 2.89 0.72 5.69
C LYS A 56 3.59 1.98 5.14
N MET A 57 3.20 2.44 3.96
CA MET A 57 3.68 3.72 3.43
C MET A 57 3.26 4.87 4.34
N MET A 58 2.01 4.88 4.83
CA MET A 58 1.54 5.88 5.80
C MET A 58 2.21 5.71 7.17
N THR A 59 2.47 4.48 7.61
CA THR A 59 3.24 4.22 8.84
C THR A 59 4.63 4.82 8.76
N VAL A 60 5.34 4.62 7.64
CA VAL A 60 6.67 5.20 7.38
C VAL A 60 6.59 6.73 7.24
N TYR A 61 5.56 7.26 6.57
CA TYR A 61 5.32 8.70 6.45
C TYR A 61 5.26 9.39 7.82
N ILE A 62 4.53 8.79 8.78
CA ILE A 62 4.41 9.32 10.14
C ILE A 62 5.76 9.25 10.87
N ILE A 63 6.52 8.15 10.71
CA ILE A 63 7.89 8.07 11.28
C ILE A 63 8.76 9.20 10.73
N PHE A 64 8.74 9.44 9.42
CA PHE A 64 9.53 10.50 8.78
C PHE A 64 9.12 11.90 9.27
N ASP A 65 7.82 12.15 9.45
CA ASP A 65 7.34 13.42 10.03
C ASP A 65 7.81 13.60 11.49
N TYR A 66 7.83 12.52 12.27
CA TYR A 66 8.32 12.56 13.65
C TYR A 66 9.83 12.74 13.73
N LEU A 67 10.61 12.16 12.81
CA LEU A 67 12.04 12.38 12.67
C LEU A 67 12.33 13.85 12.28
N LYS A 68 11.63 14.37 11.25
CA LYS A 68 11.77 15.76 10.78
C LYS A 68 11.44 16.78 11.90
N LYS A 69 10.53 16.42 12.81
CA LYS A 69 10.12 17.25 13.96
C LYS A 69 10.94 16.99 15.24
N ASN A 70 12.02 16.21 15.16
CA ASN A 70 12.84 15.81 16.31
C ASN A 70 12.05 15.12 17.46
N LYS A 71 10.87 14.52 17.15
CA LYS A 71 10.11 13.74 18.12
C LYS A 71 10.60 12.29 18.23
N LEU A 72 11.33 11.84 17.23
CA LEU A 72 12.09 10.59 17.16
C LEU A 72 13.50 10.87 16.63
N SER A 73 14.43 9.98 16.92
CA SER A 73 15.73 9.89 16.26
C SER A 73 15.86 8.49 15.63
N TRP A 74 16.79 8.32 14.69
CA TRP A 74 17.08 7.02 14.07
C TRP A 74 17.46 5.95 15.10
N ASN A 75 18.09 6.36 16.23
CA ASN A 75 18.53 5.50 17.30
C ASN A 75 17.47 5.29 18.40
N THR A 76 16.33 5.98 18.34
CA THR A 76 15.24 5.77 19.29
C THR A 76 14.82 4.30 19.29
N LYS A 77 14.85 3.69 20.48
CA LYS A 77 14.49 2.29 20.71
C LYS A 77 12.99 2.18 20.97
N MET A 78 12.32 1.28 20.28
CA MET A 78 10.89 1.00 20.41
C MET A 78 10.71 -0.36 21.08
N LEU A 79 9.93 -0.42 22.15
CA LEU A 79 9.65 -1.65 22.92
C LEU A 79 8.69 -2.55 22.15
N VAL A 80 8.99 -3.84 22.10
CA VAL A 80 8.16 -4.86 21.48
C VAL A 80 7.16 -5.44 22.48
N SER A 81 5.88 -5.19 22.28
CA SER A 81 4.80 -5.76 23.07
C SER A 81 4.50 -7.22 22.72
N LYS A 82 3.78 -7.93 23.59
CA LYS A 82 3.21 -9.25 23.31
C LYS A 82 2.31 -9.23 22.05
N ASN A 83 1.48 -8.19 21.91
CA ASN A 83 0.60 -8.01 20.76
C ASN A 83 1.40 -7.87 19.45
N ALA A 84 2.43 -7.03 19.44
CA ALA A 84 3.29 -6.86 18.27
C ALA A 84 3.99 -8.18 17.88
N ALA A 85 4.62 -8.87 18.85
CA ALA A 85 5.32 -10.14 18.61
C ALA A 85 4.39 -11.25 18.07
N SER A 86 3.09 -11.24 18.41
CA SER A 86 2.10 -12.22 17.97
C SER A 86 1.56 -12.01 16.56
N ARG A 87 1.86 -10.88 15.89
CA ARG A 87 1.28 -10.56 14.57
C ARG A 87 1.57 -11.62 13.51
N PRO A 88 0.60 -11.88 12.60
CA PRO A 88 0.80 -12.84 11.52
C PRO A 88 1.82 -12.37 10.48
N ARG A 89 2.29 -13.29 9.62
CA ARG A 89 3.22 -13.00 8.52
C ARG A 89 2.64 -11.96 7.54
N SER A 90 3.48 -11.14 6.89
CA SER A 90 4.94 -11.06 6.92
C SER A 90 5.43 -10.44 8.22
N LYS A 91 6.54 -10.91 8.77
CA LYS A 91 7.07 -10.40 10.05
C LYS A 91 8.60 -10.52 10.12
N LEU A 92 9.20 -9.69 10.97
CA LEU A 92 10.63 -9.73 11.28
C LEU A 92 10.95 -10.75 12.37
N TYR A 93 9.93 -11.22 13.11
CA TYR A 93 10.02 -12.10 14.27
C TYR A 93 10.70 -11.42 15.46
N VAL A 94 10.30 -10.17 15.73
CA VAL A 94 10.74 -9.48 16.95
C VAL A 94 10.16 -10.14 18.21
N GLU A 95 11.00 -10.28 19.24
CA GLU A 95 10.65 -10.97 20.49
C GLU A 95 10.00 -10.00 21.46
N GLN A 96 8.97 -10.45 22.23
CA GLN A 96 8.35 -9.68 23.30
C GLN A 96 9.40 -9.21 24.30
N GLY A 97 9.32 -7.96 24.75
CA GLY A 97 10.25 -7.36 25.70
C GLY A 97 11.57 -6.90 25.09
N SER A 98 11.87 -7.28 23.84
CA SER A 98 13.03 -6.76 23.12
C SER A 98 12.78 -5.34 22.59
N GLN A 99 13.80 -4.74 22.00
CA GLN A 99 13.72 -3.41 21.38
C GLN A 99 14.20 -3.44 19.95
N ILE A 100 13.63 -2.57 19.11
CA ILE A 100 14.08 -2.30 17.75
C ILE A 100 14.30 -0.80 17.57
N THR A 101 15.34 -0.40 16.86
CA THR A 101 15.59 1.02 16.54
C THR A 101 14.60 1.53 15.50
N VAL A 102 14.35 2.84 15.44
CA VAL A 102 13.59 3.48 14.35
C VAL A 102 14.21 3.16 13.00
N ASN A 103 15.53 3.19 12.92
CA ASN A 103 16.30 2.89 11.71
C ASN A 103 16.01 1.48 11.17
N ASP A 104 16.04 0.48 12.03
CA ASP A 104 15.74 -0.90 11.65
C ASP A 104 14.25 -1.10 11.38
N ALA A 105 13.39 -0.44 12.14
CA ALA A 105 11.95 -0.50 11.95
C ALA A 105 11.53 0.02 10.58
N VAL A 106 12.07 1.15 10.12
CA VAL A 106 11.79 1.70 8.79
C VAL A 106 12.19 0.70 7.69
N ARG A 107 13.40 0.12 7.75
CA ARG A 107 13.86 -0.88 6.78
C ARG A 107 13.03 -2.16 6.81
N ALA A 108 12.66 -2.62 8.00
CA ALA A 108 11.78 -3.77 8.15
C ALA A 108 10.39 -3.54 7.52
N LEU A 109 9.84 -2.32 7.64
CA LEU A 109 8.56 -1.94 7.03
C LEU A 109 8.65 -1.89 5.50
N ILE A 110 9.70 -1.27 4.97
CA ILE A 110 9.89 -1.06 3.52
C ILE A 110 10.24 -2.38 2.84
N ILE A 111 11.29 -3.07 3.30
CA ILE A 111 11.91 -4.19 2.60
C ILE A 111 11.21 -5.51 2.94
N LYS A 112 11.06 -5.83 4.24
CA LYS A 112 10.44 -7.07 4.70
C LYS A 112 8.92 -6.99 4.76
N SER A 113 8.37 -5.77 4.81
CA SER A 113 6.92 -5.57 4.98
C SER A 113 6.41 -6.14 6.32
N ALA A 114 7.17 -5.97 7.40
CA ALA A 114 6.98 -6.60 8.68
C ALA A 114 5.72 -6.10 9.42
N ASN A 115 4.75 -6.98 9.69
CA ASN A 115 3.51 -6.64 10.38
C ASN A 115 3.72 -6.42 11.88
N ASP A 116 4.58 -7.25 12.50
CA ASP A 116 4.99 -7.10 13.89
C ASP A 116 5.63 -5.75 14.15
N VAL A 117 6.56 -5.33 13.30
CA VAL A 117 7.22 -4.02 13.40
C VAL A 117 6.24 -2.87 13.18
N ALA A 118 5.25 -3.00 12.29
CA ALA A 118 4.23 -1.98 12.11
C ALA A 118 3.42 -1.76 13.41
N THR A 119 3.09 -2.84 14.11
CA THR A 119 2.41 -2.76 15.41
C THR A 119 3.34 -2.19 16.49
N VAL A 120 4.64 -2.55 16.51
CA VAL A 120 5.63 -1.92 17.41
C VAL A 120 5.63 -0.40 17.24
N VAL A 121 5.73 0.08 16.01
CA VAL A 121 5.73 1.52 15.69
C VAL A 121 4.43 2.18 16.20
N ALA A 122 3.29 1.57 15.90
CA ALA A 122 1.99 2.11 16.28
C ALA A 122 1.84 2.28 17.79
N GLU A 123 2.23 1.26 18.56
CA GLU A 123 2.10 1.26 20.02
C GLU A 123 3.08 2.23 20.70
N ASN A 124 4.29 2.39 20.14
CA ASN A 124 5.29 3.32 20.68
C ASN A 124 4.97 4.79 20.34
N ILE A 125 4.32 5.08 19.22
CA ILE A 125 3.96 6.45 18.83
C ILE A 125 2.63 6.88 19.45
N SER A 126 1.63 5.97 19.52
CA SER A 126 0.25 6.33 19.87
C SER A 126 -0.36 5.48 21.00
N LYS A 127 0.45 4.79 21.80
CA LYS A 127 0.06 3.90 22.91
C LYS A 127 -0.79 2.70 22.50
N SER A 128 -1.46 2.73 21.34
CA SER A 128 -2.20 1.59 20.77
C SER A 128 -2.28 1.67 19.26
N GLU A 129 -2.42 0.51 18.59
CA GLU A 129 -2.60 0.46 17.13
C GLU A 129 -3.92 1.14 16.70
N ARG A 130 -4.95 1.13 17.53
CA ARG A 130 -6.23 1.83 17.28
C ARG A 130 -6.04 3.35 17.22
N GLU A 131 -5.35 3.93 18.20
CA GLU A 131 -5.08 5.37 18.22
C GLU A 131 -4.12 5.76 17.09
N PHE A 132 -3.14 4.92 16.77
CA PHE A 132 -2.27 5.14 15.63
C PHE A 132 -3.04 5.12 14.30
N ALA A 133 -4.01 4.22 14.11
CA ALA A 133 -4.86 4.17 12.92
C ALA A 133 -5.72 5.45 12.76
N LYS A 134 -6.20 6.03 13.86
CA LYS A 134 -6.85 7.35 13.84
C LYS A 134 -5.87 8.44 13.40
N LEU A 135 -4.64 8.42 13.93
CA LEU A 135 -3.58 9.32 13.54
C LEU A 135 -3.26 9.18 12.03
N MET A 136 -3.10 7.95 11.53
CA MET A 136 -2.87 7.67 10.10
C MET A 136 -3.99 8.26 9.23
N THR A 137 -5.25 8.10 9.63
CA THR A 137 -6.40 8.66 8.90
C THR A 137 -6.41 10.20 8.93
N LYS A 138 -6.00 10.81 10.05
CA LYS A 138 -5.81 12.26 10.15
C LYS A 138 -4.72 12.75 9.20
N TYR A 139 -3.58 12.06 9.14
CA TYR A 139 -2.50 12.37 8.19
C TYR A 139 -2.96 12.20 6.74
N ALA A 140 -3.69 11.12 6.42
CA ALA A 140 -4.25 10.89 5.10
C ALA A 140 -5.10 12.08 4.65
N LYS A 141 -6.05 12.51 5.47
CA LYS A 141 -6.89 13.70 5.19
C LYS A 141 -6.05 14.96 4.98
N LYS A 142 -5.03 15.17 5.83
CA LYS A 142 -4.15 16.36 5.76
C LYS A 142 -3.39 16.45 4.44
N ILE A 143 -2.98 15.33 3.86
CA ILE A 143 -2.26 15.29 2.58
C ILE A 143 -3.17 15.10 1.37
N GLY A 144 -4.50 15.14 1.54
CA GLY A 144 -5.47 15.12 0.44
C GLY A 144 -5.99 13.73 0.03
N MET A 145 -5.72 12.67 0.80
CA MET A 145 -6.30 11.33 0.57
C MET A 145 -7.78 11.32 1.01
N LYS A 146 -8.67 11.66 0.08
CA LYS A 146 -10.10 11.91 0.37
C LYS A 146 -10.89 10.65 0.70
N ASN A 147 -10.50 9.51 0.13
CA ASN A 147 -11.24 8.25 0.18
C ASN A 147 -10.51 7.16 1.00
N THR A 148 -9.57 7.57 1.89
CA THR A 148 -8.78 6.63 2.67
C THR A 148 -9.11 6.65 4.14
N THR A 149 -9.30 5.44 4.69
CA THR A 149 -9.44 5.19 6.12
C THR A 149 -8.51 4.06 6.53
N PHE A 150 -7.67 4.31 7.54
CA PHE A 150 -6.82 3.30 8.15
C PHE A 150 -7.44 2.75 9.43
N LYS A 151 -7.24 1.44 9.69
CA LYS A 151 -7.72 0.73 10.89
C LYS A 151 -6.62 -0.02 11.63
N ASN A 152 -5.46 -0.18 11.01
CA ASN A 152 -4.23 -0.72 11.61
C ASN A 152 -3.01 -0.19 10.87
N ALA A 153 -1.82 -0.41 11.45
CA ALA A 153 -0.56 0.09 10.92
C ALA A 153 0.06 -0.77 9.80
N SER A 154 -0.41 -1.99 9.63
CA SER A 154 0.24 -3.02 8.82
C SER A 154 -0.44 -3.30 7.49
N GLY A 155 -1.74 -3.05 7.37
CA GLY A 155 -2.56 -3.44 6.23
C GLY A 155 -3.17 -4.84 6.37
N LEU A 156 -3.15 -5.42 7.55
CA LEU A 156 -3.90 -6.64 7.85
C LEU A 156 -5.40 -6.41 7.64
N ARG A 157 -6.11 -7.50 7.32
CA ARG A 157 -7.52 -7.44 6.92
C ARG A 157 -8.39 -6.71 7.94
N ASN A 158 -9.06 -5.67 7.49
CA ASN A 158 -10.13 -4.97 8.18
C ASN A 158 -11.10 -4.42 7.13
N ARG A 159 -12.41 -4.73 7.25
CA ARG A 159 -13.41 -4.34 6.23
C ARG A 159 -13.55 -2.82 6.05
N ALA A 160 -13.26 -2.06 7.09
CA ALA A 160 -13.34 -0.60 7.08
C ALA A 160 -12.00 0.10 6.74
N GLN A 161 -10.95 -0.66 6.41
CA GLN A 161 -9.67 -0.13 5.95
C GLN A 161 -9.66 -0.09 4.43
N LEU A 162 -9.93 1.08 3.88
CA LEU A 162 -10.12 1.29 2.44
C LEU A 162 -9.25 2.44 1.94
N THR A 163 -8.91 2.39 0.67
CA THR A 163 -8.17 3.42 -0.08
C THR A 163 -8.53 3.35 -1.56
N THR A 164 -7.96 4.25 -2.37
CA THR A 164 -8.07 4.28 -3.84
C THR A 164 -6.69 4.34 -4.47
N ALA A 165 -6.57 4.06 -5.76
CA ALA A 165 -5.30 4.21 -6.48
C ALA A 165 -4.86 5.67 -6.49
N ARG A 166 -5.79 6.61 -6.66
CA ARG A 166 -5.53 8.06 -6.59
C ARG A 166 -4.98 8.48 -5.23
N ASP A 167 -5.61 8.06 -4.13
CA ASP A 167 -5.11 8.38 -2.79
C ASP A 167 -3.73 7.81 -2.52
N MET A 168 -3.43 6.60 -3.05
CA MET A 168 -2.09 6.03 -2.93
C MET A 168 -1.06 6.76 -3.79
N ALA A 169 -1.43 7.32 -4.94
CA ALA A 169 -0.57 8.23 -5.71
C ALA A 169 -0.28 9.52 -4.92
N THR A 170 -1.31 10.11 -4.30
CA THR A 170 -1.16 11.27 -3.40
C THR A 170 -0.18 10.97 -2.25
N LEU A 171 -0.29 9.81 -1.60
CA LEU A 171 0.65 9.42 -0.53
C LEU A 171 2.06 9.21 -1.06
N SER A 172 2.20 8.62 -2.25
CA SER A 172 3.49 8.40 -2.89
C SER A 172 4.18 9.72 -3.22
N HIS A 173 3.45 10.66 -3.81
CA HIS A 173 3.93 12.03 -4.05
C HIS A 173 4.36 12.71 -2.76
N ALA A 174 3.51 12.69 -1.73
CA ALA A 174 3.82 13.30 -0.43
C ALA A 174 5.04 12.70 0.27
N LEU A 175 5.29 11.38 0.14
CA LEU A 175 6.50 10.73 0.65
C LEU A 175 7.77 11.29 -0.01
N ILE A 176 7.74 11.47 -1.32
CA ILE A 176 8.88 11.95 -2.10
C ILE A 176 9.10 13.45 -1.82
N SER A 177 8.05 14.26 -1.90
CA SER A 177 8.15 15.72 -1.79
C SER A 177 8.46 16.21 -0.37
N ASN A 178 7.84 15.61 0.66
CA ASN A 178 8.00 16.07 2.03
C ASN A 178 9.27 15.53 2.72
N PHE A 179 9.79 14.38 2.22
CA PHE A 179 10.90 13.68 2.84
C PHE A 179 11.94 13.17 1.83
N PRO A 180 12.47 14.01 0.90
CA PRO A 180 13.34 13.56 -0.20
C PRO A 180 14.59 12.83 0.31
N GLU A 181 15.17 13.26 1.45
CA GLU A 181 16.34 12.63 2.04
C GLU A 181 16.05 11.23 2.62
N TYR A 182 14.86 11.03 3.21
CA TYR A 182 14.46 9.75 3.79
C TYR A 182 13.88 8.81 2.75
N TYR A 183 13.31 9.36 1.67
CA TYR A 183 12.73 8.58 0.58
C TYR A 183 13.75 7.62 -0.07
N LYS A 184 15.02 7.97 -0.07
CA LYS A 184 16.11 7.13 -0.58
C LYS A 184 16.11 5.71 0.00
N LEU A 185 15.58 5.51 1.21
CA LEU A 185 15.45 4.20 1.85
C LEU A 185 14.52 3.25 1.09
N PHE A 186 13.58 3.77 0.30
CA PHE A 186 12.68 2.94 -0.52
C PHE A 186 13.38 2.24 -1.69
N SER A 187 14.55 2.73 -2.11
CA SER A 187 15.39 2.12 -3.15
C SER A 187 16.30 1.00 -2.62
N GLU A 188 16.38 0.80 -1.31
CA GLU A 188 17.22 -0.25 -0.72
C GLU A 188 16.70 -1.65 -1.10
N LYS A 189 17.62 -2.48 -1.61
CA LYS A 189 17.30 -3.82 -2.14
C LYS A 189 17.31 -4.91 -1.09
N LYS A 190 18.04 -4.71 0.01
CA LYS A 190 18.23 -5.67 1.10
C LYS A 190 18.39 -4.98 2.45
N PHE A 191 18.07 -5.71 3.52
CA PHE A 191 18.20 -5.26 4.90
C PHE A 191 18.65 -6.44 5.75
N THR A 192 19.62 -6.24 6.63
CA THR A 192 20.12 -7.28 7.53
C THR A 192 19.71 -6.95 8.98
N TRP A 193 19.07 -7.92 9.62
CA TRP A 193 18.63 -7.85 11.00
C TRP A 193 19.08 -9.08 11.77
N LYS A 194 19.81 -8.90 12.88
CA LYS A 194 20.32 -10.01 13.72
C LYS A 194 20.96 -11.13 12.87
N GLY A 195 21.87 -10.78 11.96
CA GLY A 195 22.56 -11.72 11.07
C GLY A 195 21.75 -12.29 9.90
N LYS A 196 20.44 -12.03 9.82
CA LYS A 196 19.57 -12.50 8.73
C LYS A 196 19.32 -11.40 7.70
N THR A 197 19.62 -11.68 6.44
CA THR A 197 19.38 -10.74 5.33
C THR A 197 18.03 -10.99 4.66
N PHE A 198 17.22 -9.94 4.55
CA PHE A 198 15.96 -9.91 3.84
C PHE A 198 16.13 -9.13 2.53
N LYS A 199 15.49 -9.63 1.45
CA LYS A 199 15.45 -8.95 0.15
C LYS A 199 14.11 -8.26 -0.05
N THR A 200 14.10 -7.18 -0.84
CA THR A 200 12.86 -6.48 -1.18
C THR A 200 11.90 -7.38 -1.94
N HIS A 201 10.59 -7.17 -1.72
CA HIS A 201 9.53 -7.82 -2.48
C HIS A 201 9.17 -7.07 -3.79
N ASN A 202 9.77 -5.89 -4.02
CA ASN A 202 9.54 -5.09 -5.22
C ASN A 202 10.46 -5.56 -6.35
N HIS A 203 10.05 -6.64 -7.04
CA HIS A 203 10.84 -7.22 -8.12
C HIS A 203 10.92 -6.32 -9.35
N LEU A 204 9.90 -5.48 -9.60
CA LEU A 204 9.93 -4.52 -10.70
C LEU A 204 11.04 -3.49 -10.48
N MET A 205 11.18 -2.97 -9.27
CA MET A 205 12.25 -2.01 -8.92
C MET A 205 13.66 -2.54 -9.23
N LEU A 206 13.88 -3.86 -9.11
CA LEU A 206 15.19 -4.45 -9.37
C LEU A 206 15.57 -4.49 -10.86
N LYS A 207 14.56 -4.34 -11.77
CA LYS A 207 14.70 -4.63 -13.21
C LYS A 207 14.22 -3.48 -14.11
N TYR A 208 13.76 -2.38 -13.52
CA TYR A 208 13.23 -1.25 -14.25
C TYR A 208 14.18 -0.06 -14.16
N ASP A 209 14.54 0.49 -15.31
CA ASP A 209 15.46 1.62 -15.38
C ASP A 209 14.89 2.86 -14.69
N GLY A 210 15.72 3.50 -13.84
CA GLY A 210 15.33 4.66 -13.05
C GLY A 210 14.44 4.38 -11.84
N ALA A 211 14.09 3.12 -11.54
CA ALA A 211 13.21 2.79 -10.42
C ALA A 211 13.88 3.01 -9.06
N ASP A 212 13.15 3.68 -8.15
CA ASP A 212 13.63 4.02 -6.80
C ASP A 212 12.62 3.73 -5.67
N GLY A 213 11.55 3.00 -5.97
CA GLY A 213 10.56 2.62 -4.93
C GLY A 213 9.32 1.94 -5.54
N ILE A 214 8.23 1.81 -4.79
CA ILE A 214 8.00 2.23 -3.40
C ILE A 214 7.62 1.01 -2.56
N LYS A 215 6.43 0.40 -2.78
CA LYS A 215 5.90 -0.64 -1.90
C LYS A 215 4.98 -1.61 -2.61
N THR A 216 5.12 -2.90 -2.30
CA THR A 216 4.20 -3.96 -2.74
C THR A 216 3.14 -4.24 -1.67
N GLY A 217 1.97 -4.71 -2.12
CA GLY A 217 0.91 -5.21 -1.27
C GLY A 217 0.28 -6.48 -1.85
N TYR A 218 -0.29 -7.31 -0.97
CA TYR A 218 -1.13 -8.43 -1.34
C TYR A 218 -2.13 -8.74 -0.25
N ILE A 219 -3.36 -8.90 -0.63
CA ILE A 219 -4.42 -9.53 0.16
C ILE A 219 -5.39 -10.20 -0.82
N GLN A 220 -5.90 -11.37 -0.48
CA GLN A 220 -6.78 -12.13 -1.39
C GLN A 220 -7.95 -11.30 -1.95
N ALA A 221 -8.54 -10.43 -1.13
CA ALA A 221 -9.70 -9.61 -1.49
C ALA A 221 -9.39 -8.46 -2.47
N SER A 222 -8.12 -8.05 -2.65
CA SER A 222 -7.75 -6.96 -3.58
C SER A 222 -6.51 -7.29 -4.44
N GLY A 223 -6.10 -8.56 -4.49
CA GLY A 223 -5.03 -9.05 -5.36
C GLY A 223 -3.64 -8.47 -5.07
N PHE A 224 -2.74 -8.63 -6.02
CA PHE A 224 -1.39 -8.09 -5.95
C PHE A 224 -1.38 -6.61 -6.32
N GLN A 225 -0.64 -5.82 -5.52
CA GLN A 225 -0.62 -4.36 -5.60
C GLN A 225 0.82 -3.85 -5.65
N LEU A 226 0.99 -2.67 -6.23
CA LEU A 226 2.27 -1.97 -6.26
C LEU A 226 2.04 -0.46 -6.31
N ALA A 227 2.69 0.26 -5.41
CA ALA A 227 3.03 1.67 -5.57
C ALA A 227 4.48 1.73 -6.07
N PHE A 228 4.71 2.46 -7.15
CA PHE A 228 5.96 2.43 -7.89
C PHE A 228 6.38 3.85 -8.29
N SER A 229 7.68 4.11 -8.33
CA SER A 229 8.25 5.34 -8.83
C SER A 229 9.51 5.07 -9.64
N ALA A 230 9.69 5.83 -10.70
CA ALA A 230 10.90 5.80 -11.52
C ALA A 230 11.21 7.19 -12.07
N VAL A 231 12.53 7.45 -12.29
CA VAL A 231 13.05 8.69 -12.87
C VAL A 231 13.77 8.36 -14.16
N ARG A 232 13.38 8.99 -15.27
CA ARG A 232 14.11 8.91 -16.55
C ARG A 232 14.26 10.32 -17.14
N LYS A 233 15.46 10.68 -17.57
CA LYS A 233 15.77 12.00 -18.16
C LYS A 233 15.22 13.17 -17.32
N ASN A 234 15.44 13.13 -16.01
CA ASN A 234 14.97 14.12 -15.02
C ASN A 234 13.43 14.22 -14.86
N LYS A 235 12.65 13.33 -15.46
CA LYS A 235 11.23 13.20 -15.25
C LYS A 235 10.92 12.02 -14.33
N ARG A 236 10.12 12.29 -13.29
CA ARG A 236 9.63 11.26 -12.37
C ARG A 236 8.17 10.95 -12.64
N LEU A 237 7.87 9.67 -12.78
CA LEU A 237 6.50 9.17 -12.78
C LEU A 237 6.23 8.33 -11.53
N ILE A 238 4.98 8.43 -11.05
CA ILE A 238 4.46 7.60 -9.98
C ILE A 238 3.32 6.75 -10.54
N GLY A 239 3.43 5.43 -10.38
CA GLY A 239 2.42 4.48 -10.85
C GLY A 239 1.86 3.65 -9.70
N ILE A 240 0.53 3.51 -9.65
CA ILE A 240 -0.18 2.66 -8.70
C ILE A 240 -0.96 1.60 -9.45
N TYR A 241 -0.89 0.35 -8.98
CA TYR A 241 -1.65 -0.76 -9.54
C TYR A 241 -2.28 -1.61 -8.44
N PHE A 242 -3.59 -1.88 -8.58
CA PHE A 242 -4.36 -2.79 -7.74
C PHE A 242 -4.95 -3.94 -8.56
N GLY A 243 -5.20 -5.07 -7.92
CA GLY A 243 -5.98 -6.16 -8.51
C GLY A 243 -5.21 -7.07 -9.44
N GLY A 244 -3.90 -7.19 -9.29
CA GLY A 244 -3.12 -8.16 -10.03
C GLY A 244 -3.43 -9.60 -9.62
N ASP A 245 -3.54 -10.51 -10.60
CA ASP A 245 -3.76 -11.94 -10.35
C ASP A 245 -2.49 -12.63 -9.81
N SER A 246 -1.33 -12.07 -10.12
CA SER A 246 -0.02 -12.49 -9.62
C SER A 246 0.94 -11.31 -9.54
N ALA A 247 2.03 -11.47 -8.77
CA ALA A 247 3.11 -10.48 -8.74
C ALA A 247 3.70 -10.22 -10.14
N LYS A 248 3.86 -11.27 -10.95
CA LYS A 248 4.40 -11.18 -12.32
C LYS A 248 3.46 -10.42 -13.25
N GLN A 249 2.14 -10.67 -13.16
CA GLN A 249 1.15 -9.97 -13.98
C GLN A 249 1.08 -8.49 -13.58
N ARG A 250 1.00 -8.17 -12.26
CA ARG A 250 1.04 -6.81 -11.74
C ARG A 250 2.27 -6.04 -12.23
N ASP A 251 3.46 -6.64 -12.12
CA ASP A 251 4.72 -6.01 -12.55
C ASP A 251 4.74 -5.75 -14.05
N ARG A 252 4.24 -6.70 -14.85
CA ARG A 252 4.14 -6.54 -16.33
C ARG A 252 3.19 -5.40 -16.68
N SER A 253 2.00 -5.38 -16.08
CA SER A 253 0.99 -4.35 -16.36
C SER A 253 1.48 -2.96 -15.99
N LEU A 254 2.06 -2.80 -14.78
CA LEU A 254 2.54 -1.50 -14.36
C LEU A 254 3.76 -1.04 -15.16
N ARG A 255 4.68 -1.97 -15.52
CA ARG A 255 5.78 -1.68 -16.45
C ARG A 255 5.27 -1.11 -17.77
N PHE A 256 4.29 -1.78 -18.38
CA PHE A 256 3.71 -1.35 -19.65
C PHE A 256 3.14 0.08 -19.55
N LEU A 257 2.37 0.38 -18.51
CA LEU A 257 1.83 1.71 -18.30
C LEU A 257 2.93 2.75 -18.12
N MET A 258 3.91 2.49 -17.27
CA MET A 258 5.03 3.41 -17.03
C MET A 258 5.86 3.66 -18.30
N ASP A 259 6.15 2.60 -19.09
CA ASP A 259 6.91 2.73 -20.33
C ASP A 259 6.16 3.59 -21.36
N LYS A 260 4.85 3.35 -21.51
CA LYS A 260 3.99 4.12 -22.41
C LYS A 260 3.99 5.61 -22.06
N GLU A 261 3.75 5.95 -20.81
CA GLU A 261 3.68 7.36 -20.38
C GLU A 261 5.06 8.06 -20.47
N PHE A 262 6.17 7.38 -20.19
CA PHE A 262 7.51 7.92 -20.43
C PHE A 262 7.78 8.18 -21.92
N GLU A 263 7.26 7.35 -22.83
CA GLU A 263 7.40 7.55 -24.27
C GLU A 263 6.55 8.71 -24.78
N GLU A 264 5.32 8.84 -24.32
CA GLU A 264 4.43 9.96 -24.68
C GLU A 264 5.02 11.30 -24.25
N LEU A 265 5.59 11.39 -23.04
CA LEU A 265 6.28 12.60 -22.57
C LEU A 265 7.48 12.99 -23.42
N LYS A 266 8.22 12.05 -24.00
CA LYS A 266 9.32 12.32 -24.94
C LYS A 266 8.82 12.94 -26.24
N ILE A 267 7.70 12.43 -26.78
CA ILE A 267 7.10 12.91 -28.03
C ILE A 267 6.54 14.33 -27.83
N SER A 268 5.87 14.61 -26.72
CA SER A 268 5.34 15.92 -26.41
C SER A 268 6.42 16.97 -26.18
N SER A 269 7.57 16.61 -25.60
CA SER A 269 8.70 17.53 -25.40
C SER A 269 9.40 17.94 -26.71
N THR A 270 9.45 17.07 -27.72
CA THR A 270 10.00 17.36 -29.05
C THR A 270 9.07 18.24 -29.89
N LYS A 271 7.76 18.19 -29.68
CA LYS A 271 6.78 19.03 -30.38
C LYS A 271 6.63 20.45 -29.84
N LYS A 272 7.08 20.72 -28.60
CA LYS A 272 7.04 22.06 -27.97
C LYS A 272 8.24 22.94 -28.30
N THR A 273 9.22 22.42 -29.02
CA THR A 273 10.46 23.14 -29.41
C THR A 273 10.47 23.54 -30.89
N ILE A 274 9.35 23.35 -31.61
CA ILE A 274 9.09 23.81 -32.97
C ILE A 274 7.95 24.81 -32.93
#